data_896b72b739e287e6dc6a6cddc3003465
#
_entry.id   896b72b739e287e6dc6a6cddc3003465
#
_cell.length_a   1.000
_cell.length_b   1.000
_cell.length_c   1.000
_cell.angle_alpha   90.00
_cell.angle_beta   90.00
_cell.angle_gamma   90.00
#
_symmetry.space_group_name_H-M   'P 1'
#
loop_
_entity.id
_entity.type
_entity.pdbx_description
1 polymer ?
#
loop_
_entity_poly.entity_id
_entity_poly.type
_entity_poly.pdbx_seq_one_letter_code
_entity_poly.pdbx_strand_id
1 'polypeptide(L)'
;MEIGEEHRGDITIVEIKGRIDIDAASSLGERLTALIKAGRNRVLVDLKNLVYISSAGFRALLIAGRLADENKGSLVLCSLSNEVQRLFDLGAFTDLFQIYSSREEGFAKLS
;
A
#
# COMPACT_ATOMS: atom_id res chain seq x y z
N MET A 1 1.92 -3.10 14.16
CA MET A 1 1.19 -2.68 12.94
C MET A 1 -0.28 -3.01 13.08
N GLU A 2 -1.12 -2.08 12.72
CA GLU A 2 -2.56 -2.30 12.64
C GLU A 2 -3.02 -2.08 11.21
N ILE A 3 -3.87 -2.97 10.72
CA ILE A 3 -4.41 -2.88 9.36
C ILE A 3 -5.93 -2.78 9.44
N GLY A 4 -6.48 -1.73 8.80
CA GLY A 4 -7.92 -1.59 8.62
C GLY A 4 -8.28 -1.73 7.16
N GLU A 5 -9.45 -2.27 6.88
CA GLU A 5 -9.96 -2.40 5.52
C GLU A 5 -11.32 -1.72 5.39
N GLU A 6 -11.52 -1.06 4.27
CA GLU A 6 -12.79 -0.48 3.92
C GLU A 6 -13.05 -0.76 2.46
N HIS A 7 -14.24 -1.26 2.13
CA HIS A 7 -14.62 -1.57 0.75
C HIS A 7 -15.59 -0.51 0.25
N ARG A 8 -15.23 0.14 -0.87
CA ARG A 8 -16.09 1.12 -1.55
C ARG A 8 -16.21 0.72 -3.01
N GLY A 9 -17.30 0.03 -3.35
CA GLY A 9 -17.45 -0.52 -4.68
C GLY A 9 -16.32 -1.49 -4.98
N ASP A 10 -15.62 -1.27 -6.10
CA ASP A 10 -14.52 -2.12 -6.52
C ASP A 10 -13.20 -1.81 -5.84
N ILE A 11 -13.14 -0.74 -5.07
CA ILE A 11 -11.90 -0.27 -4.46
C ILE A 11 -11.84 -0.71 -3.00
N THR A 12 -10.73 -1.30 -2.60
CA THR A 12 -10.45 -1.63 -1.21
C THR A 12 -9.43 -0.64 -0.67
N ILE A 13 -9.78 0.04 0.42
CA ILE A 13 -8.87 0.95 1.11
C ILE A 13 -8.24 0.17 2.26
N VAL A 14 -6.92 0.10 2.26
CA VAL A 14 -6.15 -0.57 3.31
C VAL A 14 -5.40 0.52 4.08
N GLU A 15 -5.78 0.74 5.32
CA GLU A 15 -5.11 1.72 6.17
C GLU A 15 -4.13 1.00 7.08
N ILE A 16 -2.88 1.46 7.08
CA ILE A 16 -1.81 0.85 7.88
C ILE A 16 -1.34 1.85 8.93
N LYS A 17 -1.37 1.44 10.19
CA LYS A 17 -0.90 2.26 11.31
C LYS A 17 0.31 1.63 11.97
N GLY A 18 1.23 2.48 12.42
CA GLY A 18 2.38 2.08 13.20
C GLY A 18 3.59 1.77 12.36
N ARG A 19 4.19 0.62 12.58
CA ARG A 19 5.49 0.26 11.98
C ARG A 19 5.37 -1.01 11.16
N ILE A 20 5.97 -1.00 9.98
CA ILE A 20 6.10 -2.22 9.17
C ILE A 20 7.55 -2.69 9.29
N ASP A 21 7.84 -3.47 10.33
CA ASP A 21 9.12 -4.16 10.50
C ASP A 21 9.13 -5.44 9.66
N ILE A 22 10.14 -6.27 9.82
CA ILE A 22 10.28 -7.49 9.02
C ILE A 22 9.11 -8.44 9.24
N ASP A 23 8.70 -8.64 10.50
CA ASP A 23 7.59 -9.55 10.82
C ASP A 23 6.25 -9.01 10.31
N ALA A 24 6.03 -7.71 10.51
CA ALA A 24 4.81 -7.07 10.01
C ALA A 24 4.73 -7.11 8.48
N ALA A 25 5.88 -7.02 7.79
CA ALA A 25 5.91 -7.09 6.34
C ALA A 25 5.38 -8.42 5.81
N SER A 26 5.70 -9.52 6.48
CA SER A 26 5.20 -10.84 6.10
C SER A 26 3.67 -10.89 6.21
N SER A 27 3.13 -10.43 7.32
CA SER A 27 1.66 -10.38 7.54
C SER A 27 0.97 -9.48 6.51
N LEU A 28 1.57 -8.33 6.23
CA LEU A 28 1.03 -7.39 5.25
C LEU A 28 0.99 -8.01 3.86
N GLY A 29 2.08 -8.66 3.47
CA GLY A 29 2.16 -9.33 2.16
C GLY A 29 1.09 -10.41 2.00
N GLU A 30 0.89 -11.24 3.01
CA GLU A 30 -0.15 -12.26 3.00
C GLU A 30 -1.54 -11.64 2.89
N ARG A 31 -1.79 -10.57 3.63
CA ARG A 31 -3.08 -9.89 3.63
C ARG A 31 -3.41 -9.28 2.27
N LEU A 32 -2.46 -8.57 1.68
CA LEU A 32 -2.65 -7.94 0.37
C LEU A 32 -2.80 -8.99 -0.73
N THR A 33 -2.00 -10.05 -0.70
CA THR A 33 -2.09 -11.13 -1.65
C THR A 33 -3.47 -11.79 -1.61
N ALA A 34 -3.98 -12.06 -0.41
CA ALA A 34 -5.30 -12.67 -0.24
C ALA A 34 -6.41 -11.79 -0.81
N LEU A 35 -6.35 -10.48 -0.57
CA LEU A 35 -7.31 -9.53 -1.12
C LEU A 35 -7.32 -9.56 -2.65
N ILE A 36 -6.15 -9.47 -3.26
CA ILE A 36 -6.02 -9.39 -4.71
C ILE A 36 -6.46 -10.70 -5.36
N LYS A 37 -6.09 -11.83 -4.80
CA LYS A 37 -6.50 -13.14 -5.32
C LYS A 37 -7.99 -13.40 -5.17
N ALA A 38 -8.63 -12.76 -4.19
CA ALA A 38 -10.08 -12.83 -4.02
C ALA A 38 -10.85 -11.91 -4.97
N GLY A 39 -10.17 -11.23 -5.87
CA GLY A 39 -10.79 -10.33 -6.84
C GLY A 39 -10.77 -8.85 -6.44
N ARG A 40 -10.26 -8.53 -5.26
CA ARG A 40 -10.13 -7.15 -4.79
C ARG A 40 -8.80 -6.56 -5.27
N ASN A 41 -8.69 -6.35 -6.58
CA ASN A 41 -7.44 -5.98 -7.24
C ASN A 41 -7.23 -4.48 -7.45
N ARG A 42 -8.16 -3.64 -6.98
CA ARG A 42 -7.99 -2.18 -6.93
C ARG A 42 -7.81 -1.78 -5.48
N VAL A 43 -6.58 -1.50 -5.11
CA VAL A 43 -6.20 -1.31 -3.72
C VAL A 43 -5.58 0.07 -3.51
N LEU A 44 -6.14 0.81 -2.58
CA LEU A 44 -5.60 2.09 -2.12
C LEU A 44 -5.01 1.88 -0.74
N VAL A 45 -3.68 1.96 -0.64
CA VAL A 45 -2.98 1.81 0.64
C VAL A 45 -2.77 3.19 1.25
N ASP A 46 -3.47 3.46 2.34
CA ASP A 46 -3.38 4.74 3.05
C ASP A 46 -2.33 4.65 4.15
N LEU A 47 -1.25 5.42 3.98
CA LEU A 47 -0.11 5.40 4.88
C LEU A 47 -0.05 6.61 5.80
N LYS A 48 -1.16 7.31 5.98
CA LYS A 48 -1.23 8.52 6.81
C LYS A 48 -0.71 8.30 8.23
N ASN A 49 -1.01 7.14 8.80
CA ASN A 49 -0.65 6.82 10.18
C ASN A 49 0.51 5.84 10.29
N LEU A 50 1.23 5.61 9.20
CA LEU A 50 2.46 4.83 9.20
C LEU A 50 3.62 5.70 9.70
N VAL A 51 4.46 5.16 10.57
CA VAL A 51 5.62 5.90 11.10
C VAL A 51 6.96 5.30 10.68
N TYR A 52 6.97 4.07 10.19
CA TYR A 52 8.21 3.41 9.76
C TYR A 52 7.91 2.26 8.82
N ILE A 53 8.77 2.06 7.83
CA ILE A 53 8.70 0.91 6.92
C ILE A 53 10.11 0.36 6.68
N SER A 54 10.26 -0.95 6.84
CA SER A 54 11.50 -1.68 6.56
C SER A 54 11.63 -1.99 5.07
N SER A 55 12.82 -2.43 4.66
CA SER A 55 13.04 -2.90 3.29
C SER A 55 12.11 -4.06 2.94
N ALA A 56 11.84 -4.94 3.89
CA ALA A 56 10.89 -6.03 3.69
C ALA A 56 9.47 -5.50 3.45
N GLY A 57 9.10 -4.41 4.13
CA GLY A 57 7.82 -3.73 3.93
C GLY A 57 7.67 -3.16 2.52
N PHE A 58 8.72 -2.50 2.03
CA PHE A 58 8.73 -2.00 0.65
C PHE A 58 8.54 -3.15 -0.34
N ARG A 59 9.26 -4.24 -0.12
CA ARG A 59 9.16 -5.41 -0.99
C ARG A 59 7.76 -6.01 -0.99
N ALA A 60 7.13 -6.10 0.18
CA ALA A 60 5.76 -6.60 0.28
C ALA A 60 4.79 -5.75 -0.53
N LEU A 61 4.92 -4.42 -0.47
CA LEU A 61 4.09 -3.52 -1.24
C LEU A 61 4.36 -3.65 -2.75
N LEU A 62 5.63 -3.79 -3.15
CA LEU A 62 5.99 -3.98 -4.56
C LEU A 62 5.41 -5.27 -5.12
N ILE A 63 5.54 -6.37 -4.41
CA ILE A 63 5.02 -7.67 -4.82
C ILE A 63 3.50 -7.60 -4.98
N ALA A 64 2.82 -7.00 -4.01
CA ALA A 64 1.37 -6.81 -4.08
C ALA A 64 0.96 -5.95 -5.28
N GLY A 65 1.71 -4.89 -5.53
CA GLY A 65 1.44 -4.01 -6.68
C GLY A 65 1.58 -4.74 -8.02
N ARG A 66 2.60 -5.57 -8.16
CA ARG A 66 2.78 -6.39 -9.36
C ARG A 66 1.65 -7.41 -9.51
N LEU A 67 1.26 -8.02 -8.41
CA LEU A 67 0.16 -8.98 -8.43
C LEU A 67 -1.16 -8.31 -8.85
N ALA A 68 -1.41 -7.10 -8.36
CA ALA A 68 -2.59 -6.34 -8.78
C ALA A 68 -2.56 -6.05 -10.29
N ASP A 69 -1.40 -5.64 -10.81
CA ASP A 69 -1.24 -5.38 -12.25
C ASP A 69 -1.48 -6.64 -13.07
N GLU A 70 -0.96 -7.77 -12.63
CA GLU A 70 -1.16 -9.07 -13.30
C GLU A 70 -2.63 -9.48 -13.32
N ASN A 71 -3.40 -9.02 -12.36
CA ASN A 71 -4.84 -9.29 -12.25
C ASN A 71 -5.69 -8.16 -12.81
N LYS A 72 -5.09 -7.30 -13.66
CA LYS A 72 -5.77 -6.19 -14.34
C LYS A 72 -6.32 -5.13 -13.39
N GLY A 73 -5.68 -5.00 -12.24
CA GLY A 73 -6.01 -3.98 -11.25
C GLY A 73 -4.86 -3.01 -11.06
N SER A 74 -4.82 -2.40 -9.89
CA SER A 74 -3.76 -1.47 -9.52
C SER A 74 -3.70 -1.32 -8.00
N LEU A 75 -2.50 -1.16 -7.49
CA LEU A 75 -2.27 -0.81 -6.09
C LEU A 75 -1.56 0.54 -6.07
N VAL A 76 -2.17 1.51 -5.40
CA VAL A 76 -1.59 2.85 -5.26
C VAL A 76 -1.45 3.20 -3.79
N LEU A 77 -0.54 4.12 -3.49
CA LEU A 77 -0.28 4.58 -2.13
C LEU A 77 -0.75 6.02 -1.99
N CYS A 78 -1.11 6.41 -0.77
CA CYS A 78 -1.45 7.80 -0.51
C CYS A 78 -1.06 8.26 0.89
N SER A 79 -0.95 9.57 1.03
CA SER A 79 -0.85 10.25 2.32
C SER A 79 0.41 9.91 3.12
N LEU A 80 1.54 9.75 2.45
CA LEU A 80 2.81 9.52 3.14
C LEU A 80 3.16 10.73 4.02
N SER A 81 3.55 10.48 5.27
CA SER A 81 4.14 11.53 6.10
C SER A 81 5.51 11.92 5.54
N ASN A 82 6.03 13.07 5.97
CA ASN A 82 7.37 13.50 5.53
C ASN A 82 8.45 12.48 5.91
N GLU A 83 8.33 11.87 7.08
CA GLU A 83 9.28 10.86 7.54
C GLU A 83 9.25 9.61 6.68
N VAL A 84 8.05 9.14 6.34
CA VAL A 84 7.89 7.95 5.51
C VAL A 84 8.31 8.25 4.08
N GLN A 85 7.97 9.45 3.55
CA GLN A 85 8.43 9.86 2.23
C GLN A 85 9.96 9.84 2.14
N ARG A 86 10.63 10.29 3.20
CA ARG A 86 12.09 10.26 3.26
C ARG A 86 12.63 8.84 3.17
N LEU A 87 11.99 7.89 3.83
CA LEU A 87 12.39 6.49 3.76
C LEU A 87 12.26 5.95 2.34
N PHE A 88 11.16 6.31 1.65
CA PHE A 88 10.97 5.93 0.25
C PHE A 88 12.09 6.52 -0.63
N ASP A 89 12.41 7.79 -0.43
CA ASP A 89 13.43 8.48 -1.22
C ASP A 89 14.82 7.88 -0.97
N LEU A 90 15.18 7.64 0.29
CA LEU A 90 16.48 7.07 0.66
C LEU A 90 16.69 5.68 0.11
N GLY A 91 15.61 4.88 0.03
CA GLY A 91 15.67 3.55 -0.52
C GLY A 91 15.51 3.49 -2.03
N ALA A 92 15.33 4.64 -2.67
CA ALA A 92 15.05 4.76 -4.11
C ALA A 92 13.77 4.01 -4.52
N PHE A 93 12.79 3.97 -3.62
CA PHE A 93 11.51 3.29 -3.87
C PHE A 93 10.43 4.21 -4.41
N THR A 94 10.60 5.53 -4.32
CA THR A 94 9.57 6.52 -4.69
C THR A 94 9.06 6.31 -6.12
N ASP A 95 9.95 6.08 -7.06
CA ASP A 95 9.58 5.95 -8.48
C ASP A 95 8.99 4.58 -8.83
N LEU A 96 9.01 3.64 -7.89
CA LEU A 96 8.46 2.30 -8.10
C LEU A 96 6.98 2.19 -7.77
N PHE A 97 6.40 3.26 -7.20
CA PHE A 97 5.01 3.28 -6.78
C PHE A 97 4.27 4.48 -7.35
N GLN A 98 2.97 4.33 -7.50
CA GLN A 98 2.07 5.47 -7.74
C GLN A 98 1.68 6.02 -6.38
N ILE A 99 2.10 7.23 -6.08
CA ILE A 99 1.90 7.86 -4.77
C ILE A 99 1.09 9.14 -4.95
N TYR A 100 0.01 9.27 -4.18
CA TYR A 100 -0.87 10.43 -4.22
C TYR A 100 -0.85 11.15 -2.87
N SER A 101 -1.10 12.45 -2.88
CA SER A 101 -1.00 13.26 -1.66
C SER A 101 -2.17 13.05 -0.70
N SER A 102 -3.29 12.54 -1.19
CA SER A 102 -4.47 12.33 -0.36
C SER A 102 -5.20 11.06 -0.75
N ARG A 103 -6.05 10.60 0.18
CA ARG A 103 -6.93 9.45 -0.08
C ARG A 103 -7.87 9.75 -1.25
N GLU A 104 -8.39 10.98 -1.32
CA GLU A 104 -9.31 11.39 -2.38
C GLU A 104 -8.68 11.31 -3.75
N GLU A 105 -7.44 11.76 -3.89
CA GLU A 105 -6.72 11.69 -5.15
C GLU A 105 -6.46 10.24 -5.57
N GLY A 106 -6.01 9.41 -4.61
CA GLY A 106 -5.75 7.99 -4.89
C GLY A 106 -7.03 7.25 -5.28
N PHE A 107 -8.12 7.53 -4.59
CA PHE A 107 -9.42 6.93 -4.87
C PHE A 107 -9.91 7.32 -6.27
N ALA A 108 -9.81 8.60 -6.62
CA ALA A 108 -10.22 9.09 -7.94
C ALA A 108 -9.42 8.41 -9.05
N LYS A 109 -8.14 8.15 -8.80
CA LYS A 109 -7.27 7.51 -9.80
C LYS A 109 -7.66 6.06 -10.05
N LEU A 110 -8.17 5.38 -9.04
CA LEU A 110 -8.60 3.98 -9.15
C LEU A 110 -10.02 3.81 -9.69
N SER A 111 -10.78 4.89 -9.66
CA SER A 111 -12.19 4.87 -10.10
C SER A 111 -12.38 4.80 -11.61
#